data_d78e1512a2f1d7fd59781c453357bad4
#
_entry.id   d78e1512a2f1d7fd59781c453357bad4
#
_cell.length_a   1.000
_cell.length_b   1.000
_cell.length_c   1.000
_cell.angle_alpha   90.00
_cell.angle_beta   90.00
_cell.angle_gamma   90.00
#
_symmetry.space_group_name_H-M   'P 1'
#
loop_
_entity.id
_entity.type
_entity.pdbx_description
1 polymer ?
#
loop_
_entity_poly.entity_id
_entity_poly.type
_entity_poly.pdbx_seq_one_letter_code
_entity_poly.pdbx_strand_id
1 'polypeptide(L)'
;TYAHTGALEEVIVTAQKRAESLQDVPVAVTAFSSDTIQEAGINNSSDLAVMTPSLNANSNTSPFTTRLTIRGIGTAQSDPALEPSVGFFMDGVFMGRSGLGTSDLTDIERIEVLQGPQGTLYGKNANAGAISVITKRPNMEEFEGYVEASAGDYSMGQLTATASGPMSDTLAYRLSGNIHQRDGYYDNAGVDDLNDADDWNIQGKLLWEPNEQLSMLLGYAHVDRDVKCCGADATQSESVTEELIKQGFQPVKNDPYDHKIATNFQDAFSMESDLAWLQVDYDLDWGSIISITSWNDYDYNTSIDPDRSQLDQLYSTNEHNSGDSFSQELRLDSSFGDNIDYMVGLFYYEQTTQRGDKSRTLTVGEDFITIADQQDLPFPFPTIGFIVQPGDYLQYQNRWENETIAAFGQAIWHLGERWHLTGGLRWNDEQRKADLFCETFSTAPLAPTVALLNSFSTPIDAQLDRSS
;
A
#
# COMPACT_ATOMS: atom_id res chain seq x y z
N THR A 1 9.41 43.82 5.58
CA THR A 1 9.84 42.96 6.71
C THR A 1 8.63 42.66 7.57
N TYR A 2 7.93 41.60 7.23
CA TYR A 2 6.88 41.07 8.13
C TYR A 2 7.61 40.20 9.17
N ALA A 3 7.58 40.62 10.41
CA ALA A 3 7.97 39.79 11.52
C ALA A 3 6.88 38.74 11.71
N HIS A 4 7.12 37.51 11.27
CA HIS A 4 6.38 36.38 11.78
C HIS A 4 6.64 36.34 13.30
N THR A 5 5.66 36.76 14.08
CA THR A 5 5.58 36.41 15.51
C THR A 5 5.28 34.91 15.52
N GLY A 6 6.33 34.08 15.63
CA GLY A 6 6.19 32.64 15.77
C GLY A 6 5.52 32.31 17.08
N ALA A 7 4.20 32.31 17.10
CA ALA A 7 3.48 31.42 18.00
C ALA A 7 3.80 30.01 17.49
N LEU A 8 4.37 29.17 18.33
CA LEU A 8 4.49 27.75 18.03
C LEU A 8 3.08 27.23 17.74
N GLU A 9 2.83 26.86 16.51
CA GLU A 9 1.55 26.27 16.12
C GLU A 9 1.44 24.93 16.84
N GLU A 10 0.40 24.79 17.65
CA GLU A 10 0.15 23.55 18.38
C GLU A 10 -0.28 22.48 17.39
N VAL A 11 0.55 21.47 17.17
CA VAL A 11 0.24 20.35 16.28
C VAL A 11 -0.64 19.35 17.03
N ILE A 12 -1.90 19.25 16.64
CA ILE A 12 -2.84 18.25 17.16
C ILE A 12 -2.70 16.97 16.34
N VAL A 13 -2.59 15.84 17.02
CA VAL A 13 -2.50 14.50 16.43
C VAL A 13 -3.57 13.58 16.98
N THR A 14 -3.86 12.50 16.26
CA THR A 14 -4.81 11.45 16.67
C THR A 14 -4.12 10.11 16.92
N ALA A 15 -2.85 10.15 17.26
CA ALA A 15 -1.97 8.99 17.45
C ALA A 15 -2.51 7.97 18.50
N GLN A 16 -3.26 8.43 19.50
CA GLN A 16 -3.95 7.56 20.46
C GLN A 16 -5.46 7.41 20.18
N LYS A 17 -5.87 7.63 18.93
CA LYS A 17 -7.29 7.68 18.52
C LYS A 17 -8.11 8.75 19.25
N ARG A 18 -7.44 9.74 19.84
CA ARG A 18 -7.98 10.95 20.48
C ARG A 18 -7.21 12.15 19.97
N ALA A 19 -7.84 13.30 19.88
CA ALA A 19 -7.17 14.55 19.55
C ALA A 19 -6.35 15.02 20.75
N GLU A 20 -5.03 15.01 20.63
CA GLU A 20 -4.07 15.38 21.68
C GLU A 20 -2.96 16.25 21.08
N SER A 21 -2.34 17.12 21.92
CA SER A 21 -1.14 17.83 21.49
C SER A 21 -0.01 16.85 21.23
N LEU A 22 0.72 17.03 20.11
CA LEU A 22 1.89 16.19 19.77
C LEU A 22 2.91 16.09 20.91
N GLN A 23 3.01 17.14 21.74
CA GLN A 23 3.94 17.19 22.86
C GLN A 23 3.52 16.34 24.06
N ASP A 24 2.23 16.05 24.17
CA ASP A 24 1.66 15.28 25.29
C ASP A 24 1.52 13.79 25.00
N VAL A 25 1.66 13.40 23.72
CA VAL A 25 1.53 12.00 23.30
C VAL A 25 2.73 11.17 23.74
N PRO A 26 2.55 10.09 24.54
CA PRO A 26 3.64 9.27 25.06
C PRO A 26 4.20 8.26 24.02
N VAL A 27 4.04 8.53 22.74
CA VAL A 27 4.50 7.71 21.61
C VAL A 27 5.37 8.56 20.70
N ALA A 28 6.42 7.98 20.13
CA ALA A 28 7.22 8.68 19.14
C ALA A 28 6.41 8.84 17.85
N VAL A 29 5.96 10.06 17.58
CA VAL A 29 5.18 10.45 16.39
C VAL A 29 5.93 11.50 15.61
N THR A 30 5.93 11.37 14.29
CA THR A 30 6.28 12.44 13.36
C THR A 30 5.00 12.86 12.65
N ALA A 31 4.62 14.13 12.77
CA ALA A 31 3.41 14.66 12.15
C ALA A 31 3.79 15.70 11.09
N PHE A 32 3.10 15.65 9.96
CA PHE A 32 3.22 16.59 8.85
C PHE A 32 1.86 17.29 8.68
N SER A 33 1.84 18.61 8.80
CA SER A 33 0.67 19.42 8.50
C SER A 33 0.44 19.56 6.99
N SER A 34 -0.75 20.00 6.58
CA SER A 34 -1.09 20.29 5.19
C SER A 34 -0.06 21.22 4.52
N ASP A 35 0.37 22.27 5.22
CA ASP A 35 1.37 23.22 4.70
C ASP A 35 2.73 22.55 4.50
N THR A 36 3.17 21.76 5.48
CA THR A 36 4.43 20.99 5.37
C THR A 36 4.38 19.99 4.22
N ILE A 37 3.26 19.30 4.03
CA ILE A 37 3.06 18.33 2.94
C ILE A 37 3.18 19.04 1.59
N GLN A 38 2.52 20.18 1.43
CA GLN A 38 2.55 20.97 0.20
C GLN A 38 3.94 21.59 -0.05
N GLU A 39 4.56 22.23 0.94
CA GLU A 39 5.87 22.87 0.81
C GLU A 39 7.00 21.85 0.52
N ALA A 40 6.91 20.65 1.08
CA ALA A 40 7.88 19.58 0.87
C ALA A 40 7.60 18.74 -0.38
N GLY A 41 6.44 18.94 -1.05
CA GLY A 41 6.03 18.17 -2.22
C GLY A 41 5.81 16.68 -1.92
N ILE A 42 5.21 16.37 -0.77
CA ILE A 42 4.90 14.98 -0.37
C ILE A 42 3.63 14.55 -1.09
N ASN A 43 3.78 13.76 -2.16
CA ASN A 43 2.67 13.26 -2.96
C ASN A 43 2.43 11.75 -2.78
N ASN A 44 3.41 11.03 -2.26
CA ASN A 44 3.36 9.58 -2.07
C ASN A 44 4.19 9.11 -0.87
N SER A 45 4.16 7.82 -0.60
CA SER A 45 4.91 7.23 0.52
C SER A 45 6.43 7.30 0.38
N SER A 46 6.96 7.36 -0.84
CA SER A 46 8.40 7.50 -1.07
C SER A 46 8.88 8.88 -0.67
N ASP A 47 8.11 9.93 -1.01
CA ASP A 47 8.39 11.30 -0.59
C ASP A 47 8.32 11.43 0.94
N LEU A 48 7.30 10.79 1.55
CA LEU A 48 7.15 10.74 3.01
C LEU A 48 8.37 10.07 3.69
N ALA A 49 8.92 9.02 3.06
CA ALA A 49 10.10 8.32 3.58
C ALA A 49 11.36 9.21 3.51
N VAL A 50 11.51 10.06 2.51
CA VAL A 50 12.61 11.04 2.44
C VAL A 50 12.57 12.01 3.61
N MET A 51 11.36 12.43 4.04
CA MET A 51 11.16 13.37 5.14
C MET A 51 11.14 12.70 6.52
N THR A 52 11.08 11.37 6.58
CA THR A 52 10.99 10.61 7.84
C THR A 52 12.17 9.64 7.96
N PRO A 53 13.25 9.98 8.68
CA PRO A 53 14.48 9.16 8.74
C PRO A 53 14.28 7.73 9.24
N SER A 54 13.23 7.47 10.02
CA SER A 54 12.90 6.13 10.52
C SER A 54 12.07 5.28 9.55
N LEU A 55 11.47 5.90 8.54
CA LEU A 55 10.61 5.27 7.54
C LEU A 55 11.43 4.98 6.28
N ASN A 56 11.23 3.80 5.71
CA ASN A 56 11.69 3.49 4.37
C ASN A 56 10.50 2.91 3.59
N ALA A 57 10.31 3.40 2.37
CA ALA A 57 9.32 2.92 1.41
C ALA A 57 10.06 2.38 0.19
N ASN A 58 9.80 1.13 -0.16
CA ASN A 58 10.45 0.47 -1.30
C ASN A 58 9.41 -0.32 -2.11
N SER A 59 9.30 0.01 -3.38
CA SER A 59 8.46 -0.69 -4.36
C SER A 59 9.37 -1.49 -5.29
N ASN A 60 9.30 -2.82 -5.25
CA ASN A 60 10.19 -3.66 -6.05
C ASN A 60 9.61 -4.01 -7.43
N THR A 61 8.36 -4.45 -7.47
CA THR A 61 7.75 -5.02 -8.68
C THR A 61 6.47 -4.33 -9.10
N SER A 62 5.83 -3.60 -8.20
CA SER A 62 4.66 -2.78 -8.48
C SER A 62 4.44 -1.75 -7.37
N PRO A 63 3.75 -0.64 -7.63
CA PRO A 63 3.35 0.31 -6.59
C PRO A 63 2.50 -0.33 -5.49
N PHE A 64 1.69 -1.33 -5.84
CA PHE A 64 0.85 -2.08 -4.89
C PHE A 64 1.66 -2.85 -3.84
N THR A 65 2.84 -3.35 -4.22
CA THR A 65 3.71 -4.13 -3.33
C THR A 65 4.71 -3.26 -2.54
N THR A 66 4.39 -1.98 -2.35
CA THR A 66 5.23 -1.06 -1.57
C THR A 66 5.46 -1.59 -0.17
N ARG A 67 6.71 -1.87 0.14
CA ARG A 67 7.17 -2.29 1.46
C ARG A 67 7.47 -1.07 2.31
N LEU A 68 6.69 -0.89 3.37
CA LEU A 68 6.99 0.10 4.40
C LEU A 68 7.77 -0.55 5.55
N THR A 69 8.84 0.10 6.00
CA THR A 69 9.60 -0.31 7.18
C THR A 69 9.81 0.87 8.10
N ILE A 70 9.60 0.66 9.40
CA ILE A 70 9.90 1.66 10.43
C ILE A 70 10.99 1.10 11.33
N ARG A 71 12.10 1.86 11.52
CA ARG A 71 13.28 1.44 12.29
C ARG A 71 13.83 0.08 11.82
N GLY A 72 13.77 -0.19 10.52
CA GLY A 72 14.24 -1.43 9.91
C GLY A 72 13.30 -2.64 10.06
N ILE A 73 12.16 -2.51 10.71
CA ILE A 73 11.15 -3.57 10.83
C ILE A 73 10.07 -3.36 9.77
N GLY A 74 9.81 -4.38 8.95
CA GLY A 74 8.79 -4.36 7.91
C GLY A 74 8.68 -5.71 7.22
N THR A 75 7.54 -5.97 6.59
CA THR A 75 7.26 -7.19 5.83
C THR A 75 7.35 -6.91 4.34
N ALA A 76 8.04 -7.77 3.58
CA ALA A 76 7.95 -7.74 2.13
C ALA A 76 6.53 -8.13 1.70
N GLN A 77 5.89 -7.31 0.87
CA GLN A 77 4.52 -7.56 0.41
C GLN A 77 4.48 -8.10 -1.03
N SER A 78 5.50 -8.86 -1.42
CA SER A 78 5.59 -9.50 -2.74
C SER A 78 4.57 -10.63 -2.96
N ASP A 79 3.90 -11.05 -1.92
CA ASP A 79 2.86 -12.08 -1.97
C ASP A 79 1.60 -11.58 -1.27
N PRO A 80 0.40 -11.76 -1.86
CA PRO A 80 -0.86 -11.36 -1.26
C PRO A 80 -1.17 -11.99 0.09
N ALA A 81 -0.57 -13.14 0.42
CA ALA A 81 -0.71 -13.76 1.74
C ALA A 81 0.09 -13.06 2.86
N LEU A 82 1.07 -12.21 2.49
CA LEU A 82 1.92 -11.54 3.46
C LEU A 82 1.29 -10.22 3.92
N GLU A 83 1.03 -10.11 5.20
CA GLU A 83 0.50 -8.90 5.81
C GLU A 83 1.61 -7.91 6.19
N PRO A 84 1.33 -6.58 6.10
CA PRO A 84 2.30 -5.56 6.47
C PRO A 84 2.62 -5.59 7.97
N SER A 85 3.84 -5.17 8.35
CA SER A 85 4.20 -4.91 9.75
C SER A 85 4.00 -3.44 10.14
N VAL A 86 3.81 -2.56 9.16
CA VAL A 86 3.44 -1.16 9.34
C VAL A 86 1.99 -1.01 8.89
N GLY A 87 1.09 -0.67 9.82
CA GLY A 87 -0.31 -0.43 9.50
C GLY A 87 -0.48 0.87 8.71
N PHE A 88 -1.29 0.85 7.67
CA PHE A 88 -1.65 2.06 6.92
C PHE A 88 -3.15 2.34 7.10
N PHE A 89 -3.45 3.56 7.50
CA PHE A 89 -4.83 4.00 7.80
C PHE A 89 -5.13 5.28 7.03
N MET A 90 -6.33 5.38 6.46
CA MET A 90 -6.87 6.58 5.84
C MET A 90 -8.21 6.92 6.49
N ASP A 91 -8.32 8.12 7.06
CA ASP A 91 -9.50 8.57 7.82
C ASP A 91 -9.98 7.53 8.86
N GLY A 92 -9.04 6.87 9.54
CA GLY A 92 -9.31 5.82 10.54
C GLY A 92 -9.59 4.43 9.96
N VAL A 93 -9.75 4.29 8.65
CA VAL A 93 -9.96 3.01 7.96
C VAL A 93 -8.64 2.29 7.77
N PHE A 94 -8.57 1.02 8.17
CA PHE A 94 -7.41 0.16 7.90
C PHE A 94 -7.41 -0.29 6.43
N MET A 95 -6.34 0.04 5.69
CA MET A 95 -6.27 -0.20 4.25
C MET A 95 -5.84 -1.62 3.86
N GLY A 96 -5.50 -2.48 4.83
CA GLY A 96 -5.09 -3.86 4.56
C GLY A 96 -3.78 -4.00 3.79
N ARG A 97 -3.56 -3.18 2.78
CA ARG A 97 -2.36 -3.11 1.94
C ARG A 97 -1.82 -1.69 1.90
N SER A 98 -0.51 -1.54 2.07
CA SER A 98 0.13 -0.22 2.03
C SER A 98 -0.04 0.45 0.66
N GLY A 99 0.04 -0.33 -0.43
CA GLY A 99 -0.05 0.20 -1.80
C GLY A 99 -1.39 0.84 -2.16
N LEU A 100 -2.47 0.48 -1.46
CA LEU A 100 -3.79 1.07 -1.72
C LEU A 100 -3.89 2.54 -1.29
N GLY A 101 -3.16 2.95 -0.26
CA GLY A 101 -3.25 4.30 0.28
C GLY A 101 -1.98 5.15 0.14
N THR A 102 -0.87 4.55 -0.35
CA THR A 102 0.43 5.24 -0.38
C THR A 102 0.72 5.92 -1.72
N SER A 103 -0.12 5.71 -2.71
CA SER A 103 0.17 6.11 -4.08
C SER A 103 -0.35 7.49 -4.45
N ASP A 104 -1.29 8.03 -3.68
CA ASP A 104 -1.85 9.35 -3.96
C ASP A 104 -2.37 10.02 -2.68
N LEU A 105 -1.67 11.05 -2.25
CA LEU A 105 -1.94 11.81 -1.04
C LEU A 105 -2.62 13.15 -1.39
N THR A 106 -3.80 13.08 -2.00
CA THR A 106 -4.57 14.27 -2.41
C THR A 106 -5.41 14.81 -1.24
N ASP A 107 -5.45 16.14 -1.10
CA ASP A 107 -6.31 16.88 -0.17
C ASP A 107 -6.15 16.46 1.30
N ILE A 108 -4.89 16.29 1.70
CA ILE A 108 -4.50 15.83 3.03
C ILE A 108 -4.53 16.99 4.04
N GLU A 109 -5.10 16.73 5.22
CA GLU A 109 -5.02 17.63 6.37
C GLU A 109 -3.71 17.42 7.11
N ARG A 110 -3.35 16.15 7.40
CA ARG A 110 -2.10 15.79 8.05
C ARG A 110 -1.76 14.32 7.85
N ILE A 111 -0.48 14.01 8.03
CA ILE A 111 0.03 12.62 8.07
C ILE A 111 0.73 12.42 9.40
N GLU A 112 0.42 11.33 10.09
CA GLU A 112 1.02 10.94 11.35
C GLU A 112 1.77 9.62 11.17
N VAL A 113 3.09 9.61 11.46
CA VAL A 113 3.93 8.39 11.43
C VAL A 113 4.24 7.99 12.86
N LEU A 114 3.56 6.95 13.33
CA LEU A 114 3.71 6.39 14.68
C LEU A 114 4.81 5.33 14.66
N GLN A 115 5.83 5.52 15.49
CA GLN A 115 7.01 4.67 15.49
C GLN A 115 7.01 3.70 16.68
N GLY A 116 7.16 2.41 16.40
CA GLY A 116 7.12 1.34 17.38
C GLY A 116 5.76 0.66 17.46
N PRO A 117 5.63 -0.42 18.26
CA PRO A 117 4.42 -1.24 18.30
C PRO A 117 3.16 -0.44 18.69
N GLN A 118 2.13 -0.50 17.85
CA GLN A 118 0.85 0.16 18.04
C GLN A 118 -0.32 -0.84 18.14
N GLY A 119 -0.02 -2.11 18.44
CA GLY A 119 -0.99 -3.21 18.39
C GLY A 119 -2.23 -3.04 19.29
N THR A 120 -2.14 -2.28 20.40
CA THR A 120 -3.28 -2.09 21.33
C THR A 120 -4.42 -1.32 20.67
N LEU A 121 -4.15 -0.17 20.09
CA LEU A 121 -5.19 0.71 19.52
C LEU A 121 -5.39 0.48 18.01
N TYR A 122 -4.30 0.27 17.26
CA TYR A 122 -4.34 0.08 15.81
C TYR A 122 -4.50 -1.38 15.40
N GLY A 123 -4.30 -2.31 16.31
CA GLY A 123 -4.56 -3.73 16.11
C GLY A 123 -3.46 -4.46 15.37
N LYS A 124 -3.87 -5.48 14.60
CA LYS A 124 -2.95 -6.27 13.81
C LYS A 124 -2.21 -5.40 12.78
N ASN A 125 -1.07 -5.89 12.29
CA ASN A 125 -0.28 -5.24 11.25
C ASN A 125 0.35 -3.90 11.64
N ALA A 126 0.33 -3.53 12.93
CA ALA A 126 0.97 -2.34 13.48
C ALA A 126 2.14 -2.68 14.44
N ASN A 127 2.88 -3.75 14.16
CA ASN A 127 3.97 -4.24 15.03
C ASN A 127 5.23 -3.36 14.95
N ALA A 128 5.50 -2.76 13.80
CA ALA A 128 6.61 -1.84 13.59
C ALA A 128 6.19 -0.37 13.80
N GLY A 129 4.92 -0.07 13.59
CA GLY A 129 4.33 1.24 13.67
C GLY A 129 3.07 1.36 12.84
N ALA A 130 2.57 2.58 12.72
CA ALA A 130 1.42 2.90 11.88
C ALA A 130 1.64 4.23 11.14
N ILE A 131 1.07 4.34 9.95
CA ILE A 131 0.93 5.59 9.22
C ILE A 131 -0.56 5.90 9.17
N SER A 132 -0.95 7.07 9.67
CA SER A 132 -2.31 7.56 9.64
C SER A 132 -2.37 8.79 8.76
N VAL A 133 -3.11 8.71 7.67
CA VAL A 133 -3.40 9.80 6.76
C VAL A 133 -4.79 10.32 7.07
N ILE A 134 -4.89 11.59 7.35
CA ILE A 134 -6.15 12.27 7.63
C ILE A 134 -6.40 13.26 6.51
N THR A 135 -7.50 13.10 5.80
CA THR A 135 -7.88 13.98 4.70
C THR A 135 -8.80 15.10 5.20
N LYS A 136 -8.79 16.26 4.53
CA LYS A 136 -9.56 17.43 4.95
C LYS A 136 -11.07 17.14 5.03
N ARG A 137 -11.73 17.68 6.05
CA ARG A 137 -13.19 17.58 6.24
C ARG A 137 -13.91 18.63 5.39
N PRO A 138 -15.21 18.43 5.08
CA PRO A 138 -16.07 19.46 4.51
C PRO A 138 -16.15 20.71 5.40
N ASN A 139 -16.11 21.89 4.79
CA ASN A 139 -16.24 23.16 5.49
C ASN A 139 -17.74 23.50 5.67
N MET A 140 -18.18 23.67 6.93
CA MET A 140 -19.57 23.99 7.27
C MET A 140 -19.87 25.49 7.25
N GLU A 141 -18.82 26.36 7.25
CA GLU A 141 -18.97 27.80 7.43
C GLU A 141 -19.03 28.54 6.10
N GLU A 142 -18.08 28.26 5.20
CA GLU A 142 -17.94 28.98 3.94
C GLU A 142 -17.50 28.10 2.78
N PHE A 143 -17.76 28.57 1.56
CA PHE A 143 -17.21 27.93 0.37
C PHE A 143 -15.72 28.20 0.27
N GLU A 144 -14.96 27.14 0.11
CA GLU A 144 -13.54 27.18 -0.18
C GLU A 144 -13.21 26.28 -1.37
N GLY A 145 -12.11 26.58 -2.03
CA GLY A 145 -11.61 25.73 -3.11
C GLY A 145 -10.29 26.22 -3.64
N TYR A 146 -9.56 25.33 -4.25
CA TYR A 146 -8.32 25.65 -4.93
C TYR A 146 -8.16 24.82 -6.19
N VAL A 147 -7.36 25.34 -7.10
CA VAL A 147 -6.87 24.61 -8.27
C VAL A 147 -5.37 24.82 -8.32
N GLU A 148 -4.64 23.73 -8.38
CA GLU A 148 -3.20 23.72 -8.50
C GLU A 148 -2.80 23.02 -9.79
N ALA A 149 -1.88 23.61 -10.54
CA ALA A 149 -1.31 23.02 -11.74
C ALA A 149 0.21 23.02 -11.62
N SER A 150 0.82 21.86 -11.76
CA SER A 150 2.26 21.64 -11.69
C SER A 150 2.77 21.12 -13.03
N ALA A 151 3.99 21.51 -13.40
CA ALA A 151 4.69 21.01 -14.57
C ALA A 151 6.16 20.81 -14.24
N GLY A 152 6.78 19.78 -14.81
CA GLY A 152 8.15 19.42 -14.51
C GLY A 152 8.86 18.71 -15.65
N ASP A 153 10.02 18.15 -15.35
CA ASP A 153 10.80 17.36 -16.29
C ASP A 153 10.04 16.09 -16.72
N TYR A 154 10.46 15.48 -17.80
CA TYR A 154 9.81 14.31 -18.43
C TYR A 154 8.34 14.58 -18.80
N SER A 155 8.06 15.76 -19.34
CA SER A 155 6.69 16.18 -19.71
C SER A 155 5.68 16.10 -18.56
N MET A 156 6.14 16.15 -17.31
CA MET A 156 5.26 16.02 -16.15
C MET A 156 4.21 17.13 -16.14
N GLY A 157 2.96 16.74 -15.99
CA GLY A 157 1.81 17.58 -15.75
C GLY A 157 0.94 17.02 -14.64
N GLN A 158 0.56 17.87 -13.70
CA GLN A 158 -0.37 17.51 -12.63
C GLN A 158 -1.39 18.62 -12.46
N LEU A 159 -2.64 18.22 -12.27
CA LEU A 159 -3.75 19.14 -11.97
C LEU A 159 -4.53 18.60 -10.77
N THR A 160 -4.57 19.38 -9.71
CA THR A 160 -5.38 19.09 -8.51
C THR A 160 -6.46 20.16 -8.37
N ALA A 161 -7.67 19.74 -8.07
CA ALA A 161 -8.78 20.65 -7.82
C ALA A 161 -9.60 20.19 -6.61
N THR A 162 -9.98 21.14 -5.76
CA THR A 162 -10.82 20.90 -4.58
C THR A 162 -11.89 21.97 -4.47
N ALA A 163 -13.08 21.56 -4.06
CA ALA A 163 -14.18 22.45 -3.72
C ALA A 163 -14.90 21.91 -2.47
N SER A 164 -15.16 22.77 -1.50
CA SER A 164 -15.83 22.45 -0.25
C SER A 164 -16.74 23.59 0.17
N GLY A 165 -17.84 23.29 0.88
CA GLY A 165 -18.70 24.32 1.42
C GLY A 165 -20.03 23.77 1.92
N PRO A 166 -20.81 24.63 2.60
CA PRO A 166 -22.12 24.28 3.12
C PRO A 166 -23.14 24.10 1.99
N MET A 167 -23.96 23.05 2.08
CA MET A 167 -25.19 22.86 1.31
C MET A 167 -26.42 23.37 2.07
N SER A 168 -26.34 23.33 3.41
CA SER A 168 -27.32 23.88 4.34
C SER A 168 -26.63 24.15 5.69
N ASP A 169 -27.37 24.64 6.67
CA ASP A 169 -26.87 24.89 8.05
C ASP A 169 -26.35 23.62 8.74
N THR A 170 -26.70 22.42 8.22
CA THR A 170 -26.35 21.13 8.83
C THR A 170 -25.67 20.17 7.89
N LEU A 171 -25.43 20.54 6.64
CA LEU A 171 -24.87 19.67 5.63
C LEU A 171 -23.82 20.41 4.80
N ALA A 172 -22.62 19.84 4.72
CA ALA A 172 -21.55 20.33 3.87
C ALA A 172 -20.99 19.22 2.98
N TYR A 173 -20.34 19.62 1.90
CA TYR A 173 -19.65 18.73 0.98
C TYR A 173 -18.18 19.11 0.81
N ARG A 174 -17.37 18.14 0.43
CA ARG A 174 -16.03 18.32 -0.10
C ARG A 174 -15.82 17.39 -1.27
N LEU A 175 -15.31 17.91 -2.37
CA LEU A 175 -14.96 17.16 -3.56
C LEU A 175 -13.54 17.54 -3.97
N SER A 176 -12.69 16.57 -4.15
CA SER A 176 -11.31 16.74 -4.60
C SER A 176 -10.98 15.73 -5.70
N GLY A 177 -10.08 16.10 -6.57
CA GLY A 177 -9.58 15.21 -7.63
C GLY A 177 -8.21 15.65 -8.09
N ASN A 178 -7.44 14.69 -8.58
CA ASN A 178 -6.10 14.85 -9.10
C ASN A 178 -5.94 14.06 -10.40
N ILE A 179 -5.19 14.61 -11.32
CA ILE A 179 -4.72 13.92 -12.54
C ILE A 179 -3.23 14.17 -12.61
N HIS A 180 -2.44 13.11 -12.74
CA HIS A 180 -0.98 13.17 -12.81
C HIS A 180 -0.47 12.35 -13.98
N GLN A 181 0.30 12.99 -14.86
CA GLN A 181 0.94 12.36 -16.02
C GLN A 181 2.41 12.75 -16.08
N ARG A 182 3.27 11.82 -16.46
CA ARG A 182 4.70 12.04 -16.66
C ARG A 182 5.26 10.92 -17.53
N ASP A 183 6.13 11.28 -18.49
CA ASP A 183 6.90 10.30 -19.27
C ASP A 183 7.86 9.50 -18.37
N GLY A 184 8.23 8.29 -18.81
CA GLY A 184 9.20 7.46 -18.13
C GLY A 184 10.57 8.14 -18.00
N TYR A 185 11.24 7.95 -16.87
CA TYR A 185 12.58 8.49 -16.64
C TYR A 185 13.70 7.43 -16.70
N TYR A 186 13.34 6.16 -16.88
CA TYR A 186 14.29 5.09 -17.23
C TYR A 186 14.27 4.88 -18.75
N ASP A 187 15.36 5.27 -19.41
CA ASP A 187 15.61 5.05 -20.84
C ASP A 187 15.73 3.53 -21.09
N ASN A 188 14.76 2.97 -21.79
CA ASN A 188 14.69 1.53 -22.05
C ASN A 188 14.96 1.23 -23.52
N ALA A 189 16.11 0.67 -23.81
CA ALA A 189 16.58 0.36 -25.18
C ALA A 189 15.90 -0.84 -25.85
N GLY A 190 14.79 -1.34 -25.36
CA GLY A 190 14.09 -2.49 -25.94
C GLY A 190 12.62 -2.22 -26.24
N VAL A 191 11.99 -1.53 -25.33
CA VAL A 191 10.56 -1.21 -25.35
C VAL A 191 10.37 0.24 -24.90
N ASP A 192 9.20 0.63 -24.42
CA ASP A 192 8.96 1.98 -23.93
C ASP A 192 9.73 2.27 -22.62
N ASP A 193 10.02 3.55 -22.38
CA ASP A 193 10.65 4.02 -21.16
C ASP A 193 9.80 3.64 -19.92
N LEU A 194 10.49 3.37 -18.81
CA LEU A 194 9.85 2.91 -17.60
C LEU A 194 9.76 4.00 -16.51
N ASN A 195 8.94 3.71 -15.50
CA ASN A 195 8.65 4.59 -14.38
C ASN A 195 7.98 5.90 -14.82
N ASP A 196 7.04 5.80 -15.74
CA ASP A 196 6.10 6.87 -16.08
C ASP A 196 5.08 7.09 -14.93
N ALA A 197 4.17 8.02 -15.13
CA ALA A 197 3.00 8.21 -14.29
C ALA A 197 1.80 8.48 -15.20
N ASP A 198 0.72 7.74 -14.99
CA ASP A 198 -0.60 7.99 -15.59
C ASP A 198 -1.64 7.54 -14.57
N ASP A 199 -2.01 8.47 -13.70
CA ASP A 199 -2.92 8.21 -12.60
C ASP A 199 -3.90 9.37 -12.40
N TRP A 200 -5.09 9.01 -11.98
CA TRP A 200 -6.08 9.98 -11.52
C TRP A 200 -6.85 9.44 -10.32
N ASN A 201 -7.33 10.35 -9.49
CA ASN A 201 -8.20 10.02 -8.38
C ASN A 201 -9.31 11.05 -8.18
N ILE A 202 -10.35 10.62 -7.53
CA ILE A 202 -11.43 11.48 -7.06
C ILE A 202 -11.84 11.06 -5.66
N GLN A 203 -12.11 12.05 -4.80
CA GLN A 203 -12.63 11.83 -3.47
C GLN A 203 -13.81 12.76 -3.23
N GLY A 204 -14.90 12.22 -2.67
CA GLY A 204 -16.08 12.96 -2.27
C GLY A 204 -16.44 12.71 -0.82
N LYS A 205 -16.82 13.77 -0.09
CA LYS A 205 -17.26 13.66 1.30
C LYS A 205 -18.53 14.46 1.52
N LEU A 206 -19.41 13.94 2.39
CA LEU A 206 -20.60 14.62 2.91
C LEU A 206 -20.53 14.61 4.43
N LEU A 207 -20.57 15.79 5.04
CA LEU A 207 -20.63 15.97 6.49
C LEU A 207 -22.04 16.45 6.86
N TRP A 208 -22.71 15.70 7.71
CA TRP A 208 -24.04 16.02 8.22
C TRP A 208 -24.02 16.14 9.74
N GLU A 209 -24.33 17.34 10.25
CA GLU A 209 -24.36 17.68 11.66
C GLU A 209 -25.75 18.26 12.02
N PRO A 210 -26.77 17.41 12.21
CA PRO A 210 -28.15 17.86 12.47
C PRO A 210 -28.33 18.56 13.81
N ASN A 211 -27.43 18.33 14.75
CA ASN A 211 -27.40 18.95 16.07
C ASN A 211 -25.97 18.85 16.66
N GLU A 212 -25.74 19.47 17.81
CA GLU A 212 -24.44 19.50 18.49
C GLU A 212 -23.92 18.12 18.95
N GLN A 213 -24.78 17.10 19.01
CA GLN A 213 -24.45 15.77 19.53
C GLN A 213 -24.10 14.76 18.44
N LEU A 214 -24.55 14.95 17.19
CA LEU A 214 -24.39 13.99 16.11
C LEU A 214 -23.64 14.60 14.95
N SER A 215 -22.51 13.97 14.60
CA SER A 215 -21.78 14.24 13.37
C SER A 215 -21.65 12.95 12.54
N MET A 216 -21.97 13.02 11.25
CA MET A 216 -21.85 11.90 10.31
C MET A 216 -21.04 12.33 9.10
N LEU A 217 -19.95 11.63 8.84
CA LEU A 217 -19.08 11.84 7.68
C LEU A 217 -19.15 10.61 6.77
N LEU A 218 -19.79 10.77 5.62
CA LEU A 218 -19.75 9.79 4.53
C LEU A 218 -18.66 10.17 3.54
N GLY A 219 -17.78 9.25 3.23
CA GLY A 219 -16.71 9.44 2.26
C GLY A 219 -16.68 8.32 1.21
N TYR A 220 -16.21 8.69 0.03
CA TYR A 220 -15.91 7.78 -1.08
C TYR A 220 -14.66 8.28 -1.80
N ALA A 221 -13.77 7.36 -2.15
CA ALA A 221 -12.58 7.62 -2.94
C ALA A 221 -12.41 6.56 -4.02
N HIS A 222 -12.00 6.98 -5.22
CA HIS A 222 -11.65 6.14 -6.34
C HIS A 222 -10.28 6.52 -6.87
N VAL A 223 -9.47 5.52 -7.20
CA VAL A 223 -8.13 5.67 -7.77
C VAL A 223 -8.03 4.77 -8.99
N ASP A 224 -7.52 5.32 -10.09
CA ASP A 224 -7.19 4.60 -11.31
C ASP A 224 -5.73 4.91 -11.67
N ARG A 225 -4.98 3.87 -12.02
CA ARG A 225 -3.57 3.95 -12.37
C ARG A 225 -3.23 2.98 -13.48
N ASP A 226 -2.55 3.48 -14.53
CA ASP A 226 -2.01 2.67 -15.63
C ASP A 226 -0.59 3.13 -15.95
N VAL A 227 0.42 2.41 -15.48
CA VAL A 227 1.82 2.83 -15.54
C VAL A 227 2.73 1.74 -16.06
N LYS A 228 3.80 2.15 -16.75
CA LYS A 228 4.91 1.30 -17.16
C LYS A 228 5.96 1.30 -16.06
N CYS A 229 5.81 0.43 -15.13
CA CYS A 229 6.69 0.34 -13.97
C CYS A 229 7.09 -1.13 -13.70
N CYS A 230 8.05 -1.46 -12.90
CA CYS A 230 8.92 -0.61 -12.14
C CYS A 230 10.36 -0.90 -12.57
N GLY A 231 10.89 -0.04 -13.39
CA GLY A 231 12.27 -0.14 -13.86
C GLY A 231 13.23 -0.01 -12.68
N ALA A 232 14.22 -0.87 -12.65
CA ALA A 232 15.33 -0.81 -11.73
C ALA A 232 16.57 -1.28 -12.43
N ASP A 233 17.72 -0.72 -12.08
CA ASP A 233 18.99 -1.16 -12.60
C ASP A 233 19.22 -2.64 -12.26
N ALA A 234 19.59 -3.42 -13.26
CA ALA A 234 19.89 -4.83 -13.11
C ALA A 234 21.39 -5.10 -13.40
N THR A 235 22.02 -5.82 -12.50
CA THR A 235 23.37 -6.34 -12.75
C THR A 235 23.27 -7.59 -13.62
N GLN A 236 23.70 -7.49 -14.87
CA GLN A 236 23.76 -8.62 -15.78
C GLN A 236 24.91 -9.56 -15.39
N SER A 237 24.67 -10.88 -15.43
CA SER A 237 25.74 -11.87 -15.28
C SER A 237 26.66 -11.88 -16.50
N GLU A 238 27.84 -12.45 -16.35
CA GLU A 238 28.82 -12.58 -17.49
C GLU A 238 28.23 -13.39 -18.64
N SER A 239 27.54 -14.50 -18.34
CA SER A 239 26.87 -15.33 -19.34
C SER A 239 25.78 -14.61 -20.13
N VAL A 240 24.96 -13.81 -19.43
CA VAL A 240 23.93 -12.96 -20.06
C VAL A 240 24.59 -11.90 -20.94
N THR A 241 25.64 -11.25 -20.46
CA THR A 241 26.37 -10.22 -21.20
C THR A 241 27.00 -10.79 -22.46
N GLU A 242 27.63 -11.98 -22.40
CA GLU A 242 28.21 -12.65 -23.56
C GLU A 242 27.16 -13.03 -24.61
N GLU A 243 26.00 -13.56 -24.17
CA GLU A 243 24.91 -13.93 -25.06
C GLU A 243 24.26 -12.70 -25.72
N LEU A 244 24.09 -11.61 -25.01
CA LEU A 244 23.62 -10.33 -25.55
C LEU A 244 24.55 -9.87 -26.71
N ILE A 245 25.87 -9.85 -26.47
CA ILE A 245 26.86 -9.45 -27.49
C ILE A 245 26.81 -10.39 -28.70
N LYS A 246 26.71 -11.70 -28.48
CA LYS A 246 26.62 -12.70 -29.52
C LYS A 246 25.38 -12.54 -30.40
N GLN A 247 24.26 -12.15 -29.81
CA GLN A 247 23.03 -11.87 -30.55
C GLN A 247 23.00 -10.46 -31.16
N GLY A 248 24.04 -9.65 -30.93
CA GLY A 248 24.20 -8.31 -31.52
C GLY A 248 23.59 -7.17 -30.71
N PHE A 249 23.15 -7.44 -29.50
CA PHE A 249 22.72 -6.41 -28.56
C PHE A 249 23.88 -5.65 -27.95
N GLN A 250 23.61 -4.44 -27.47
CA GLN A 250 24.58 -3.66 -26.70
C GLN A 250 24.23 -3.79 -25.23
N PRO A 251 25.01 -4.51 -24.40
CA PRO A 251 24.74 -4.61 -22.99
C PRO A 251 24.72 -3.22 -22.33
N VAL A 252 23.71 -2.95 -21.52
CA VAL A 252 23.64 -1.72 -20.74
C VAL A 252 24.73 -1.76 -19.67
N LYS A 253 25.43 -0.64 -19.48
CA LYS A 253 26.43 -0.51 -18.43
C LYS A 253 25.74 -0.59 -17.07
N ASN A 254 26.27 -1.40 -16.19
CA ASN A 254 25.78 -1.47 -14.80
C ASN A 254 26.21 -0.20 -14.03
N ASP A 255 25.39 0.84 -14.12
CA ASP A 255 25.56 2.11 -13.42
C ASP A 255 24.21 2.53 -12.81
N PRO A 256 24.00 2.35 -11.48
CA PRO A 256 22.69 2.55 -10.85
C PRO A 256 22.21 4.01 -10.84
N TYR A 257 22.99 4.93 -11.43
CA TYR A 257 22.66 6.35 -11.47
C TYR A 257 22.41 6.88 -12.89
N ASP A 258 22.55 6.07 -13.92
CA ASP A 258 22.35 6.51 -15.31
C ASP A 258 20.92 6.32 -15.81
N HIS A 259 20.06 5.64 -15.04
CA HIS A 259 18.66 5.36 -15.35
C HIS A 259 18.47 4.70 -16.72
N LYS A 260 19.37 3.77 -17.06
CA LYS A 260 19.30 3.01 -18.31
C LYS A 260 19.06 1.55 -18.07
N ILE A 261 18.16 0.99 -18.85
CA ILE A 261 17.82 -0.41 -18.85
C ILE A 261 17.60 -0.88 -20.28
N ALA A 262 17.67 -2.18 -20.52
CA ALA A 262 17.31 -2.75 -21.80
C ALA A 262 16.57 -4.07 -21.56
N THR A 263 15.29 -4.07 -21.84
CA THR A 263 14.39 -5.23 -21.68
C THR A 263 13.77 -5.61 -23.02
N ASN A 264 13.37 -6.85 -23.17
CA ASN A 264 12.64 -7.33 -24.35
C ASN A 264 11.12 -7.34 -24.12
N PHE A 265 10.70 -7.20 -22.87
CA PHE A 265 9.30 -7.22 -22.48
C PHE A 265 8.91 -5.96 -21.71
N GLN A 266 7.70 -5.44 -21.97
CA GLN A 266 7.21 -4.22 -21.31
C GLN A 266 6.70 -4.50 -19.90
N ASP A 267 7.35 -3.92 -18.92
CA ASP A 267 6.76 -3.85 -17.57
C ASP A 267 5.54 -2.93 -17.58
N ALA A 268 4.46 -3.39 -16.99
CA ALA A 268 3.21 -2.65 -16.88
C ALA A 268 2.49 -2.97 -15.56
N PHE A 269 1.79 -1.98 -15.04
CA PHE A 269 0.95 -2.12 -13.87
C PHE A 269 -0.29 -1.26 -14.04
N SER A 270 -1.47 -1.88 -13.93
CA SER A 270 -2.74 -1.15 -13.87
C SER A 270 -3.49 -1.50 -12.58
N MET A 271 -4.17 -0.54 -11.98
CA MET A 271 -4.91 -0.72 -10.74
C MET A 271 -6.12 0.21 -10.70
N GLU A 272 -7.26 -0.36 -10.33
CA GLU A 272 -8.45 0.38 -9.91
C GLU A 272 -8.72 0.06 -8.43
N SER A 273 -9.12 1.06 -7.64
CA SER A 273 -9.49 0.87 -6.23
C SER A 273 -10.59 1.82 -5.80
N ASP A 274 -11.56 1.27 -5.06
CA ASP A 274 -12.69 1.97 -4.49
C ASP A 274 -12.69 1.84 -2.98
N LEU A 275 -12.83 2.96 -2.28
CA LEU A 275 -12.98 3.02 -0.82
C LEU A 275 -14.23 3.81 -0.47
N ALA A 276 -15.15 3.21 0.29
CA ALA A 276 -16.29 3.89 0.88
C ALA A 276 -16.24 3.76 2.40
N TRP A 277 -16.52 4.86 3.12
CA TRP A 277 -16.57 4.81 4.58
C TRP A 277 -17.65 5.73 5.13
N LEU A 278 -18.17 5.36 6.31
CA LEU A 278 -19.07 6.15 7.12
C LEU A 278 -18.52 6.23 8.54
N GLN A 279 -18.21 7.43 8.99
CA GLN A 279 -17.92 7.73 10.38
C GLN A 279 -19.14 8.38 11.01
N VAL A 280 -19.51 7.92 12.20
CA VAL A 280 -20.57 8.49 13.02
C VAL A 280 -20.01 8.78 14.40
N ASP A 281 -20.03 10.03 14.78
CA ASP A 281 -19.63 10.51 16.11
C ASP A 281 -20.90 10.96 16.85
N TYR A 282 -21.14 10.40 18.04
CA TYR A 282 -22.27 10.74 18.87
C TYR A 282 -21.84 11.11 20.29
N ASP A 283 -22.00 12.36 20.63
CA ASP A 283 -21.64 12.90 21.95
C ASP A 283 -22.74 12.71 22.96
N LEU A 284 -22.38 12.06 24.07
CA LEU A 284 -23.18 11.86 25.25
C LEU A 284 -22.74 12.86 26.36
N ASP A 285 -23.59 13.14 27.33
CA ASP A 285 -23.20 14.00 28.45
C ASP A 285 -21.97 13.51 29.23
N TRP A 286 -21.60 12.22 29.07
CA TRP A 286 -20.56 11.57 29.83
C TRP A 286 -19.50 10.90 28.96
N GLY A 287 -19.52 11.06 27.64
CA GLY A 287 -18.55 10.47 26.74
C GLY A 287 -19.01 10.53 25.30
N SER A 288 -18.21 9.98 24.39
CA SER A 288 -18.51 9.97 22.96
C SER A 288 -18.49 8.56 22.40
N ILE A 289 -19.43 8.22 21.54
CA ILE A 289 -19.46 6.97 20.77
C ILE A 289 -19.01 7.29 19.35
N ILE A 290 -18.01 6.55 18.86
CA ILE A 290 -17.49 6.69 17.52
C ILE A 290 -17.66 5.35 16.80
N SER A 291 -18.26 5.39 15.62
CA SER A 291 -18.45 4.22 14.74
C SER A 291 -17.81 4.51 13.38
N ILE A 292 -16.94 3.63 12.90
CA ILE A 292 -16.35 3.71 11.56
C ILE A 292 -16.66 2.41 10.84
N THR A 293 -17.42 2.51 9.74
CA THR A 293 -17.75 1.41 8.83
C THR A 293 -17.06 1.66 7.52
N SER A 294 -16.39 0.68 6.94
CA SER A 294 -15.75 0.84 5.63
C SER A 294 -15.90 -0.39 4.76
N TRP A 295 -15.87 -0.14 3.48
CA TRP A 295 -15.74 -1.13 2.42
C TRP A 295 -14.68 -0.66 1.44
N ASN A 296 -13.77 -1.56 1.04
CA ASN A 296 -12.74 -1.33 0.05
C ASN A 296 -12.72 -2.48 -0.95
N ASP A 297 -12.56 -2.15 -2.22
CA ASP A 297 -12.40 -3.08 -3.34
C ASP A 297 -11.22 -2.64 -4.18
N TYR A 298 -10.48 -3.60 -4.73
CA TYR A 298 -9.39 -3.31 -5.65
C TYR A 298 -9.17 -4.43 -6.65
N ASP A 299 -8.71 -4.03 -7.82
CA ASP A 299 -8.29 -4.89 -8.91
C ASP A 299 -6.98 -4.37 -9.49
N TYR A 300 -5.99 -5.23 -9.73
CA TYR A 300 -4.78 -4.82 -10.41
C TYR A 300 -4.21 -5.92 -11.31
N ASN A 301 -3.56 -5.49 -12.38
CA ASN A 301 -2.82 -6.36 -13.29
C ASN A 301 -1.35 -5.98 -13.30
N THR A 302 -0.49 -6.98 -13.40
CA THR A 302 0.97 -6.78 -13.46
C THR A 302 1.55 -7.59 -14.61
N SER A 303 2.41 -6.97 -15.39
CA SER A 303 3.26 -7.61 -16.37
C SER A 303 4.71 -7.22 -16.08
N ILE A 304 5.62 -8.19 -16.05
CA ILE A 304 7.00 -7.96 -15.60
C ILE A 304 7.96 -8.73 -16.49
N ASP A 305 9.10 -8.12 -16.78
CA ASP A 305 10.32 -8.77 -17.27
C ASP A 305 11.23 -9.08 -16.07
N PRO A 306 11.21 -10.32 -15.53
CA PRO A 306 11.98 -10.67 -14.33
C PRO A 306 13.49 -10.72 -14.57
N ASP A 307 13.94 -11.00 -15.79
CA ASP A 307 15.36 -11.13 -16.11
C ASP A 307 16.03 -9.79 -16.45
N ARG A 308 15.22 -8.74 -16.70
CA ARG A 308 15.72 -7.38 -16.93
C ARG A 308 16.75 -7.30 -18.05
N SER A 309 16.56 -8.07 -19.13
CA SER A 309 17.48 -8.11 -20.26
C SER A 309 16.75 -8.09 -21.60
N GLN A 310 17.48 -7.86 -22.69
CA GLN A 310 16.95 -7.98 -24.06
C GLN A 310 16.87 -9.42 -24.55
N LEU A 311 17.31 -10.39 -23.75
CA LEU A 311 17.16 -11.82 -24.06
C LEU A 311 15.79 -12.29 -23.64
N ASP A 312 15.18 -13.17 -24.44
CA ASP A 312 13.92 -13.80 -24.11
C ASP A 312 14.15 -14.98 -23.15
N GLN A 313 14.37 -14.67 -21.86
CA GLN A 313 14.62 -15.67 -20.84
C GLN A 313 13.34 -16.00 -20.07
N LEU A 314 12.77 -15.02 -19.38
CA LEU A 314 11.60 -15.18 -18.52
C LEU A 314 10.70 -13.96 -18.66
N TYR A 315 9.40 -14.16 -18.64
CA TYR A 315 8.43 -13.07 -18.57
C TYR A 315 7.15 -13.46 -17.81
N SER A 316 6.51 -12.49 -17.22
CA SER A 316 5.20 -12.63 -16.58
C SER A 316 4.20 -11.69 -17.23
N THR A 317 3.09 -12.21 -17.68
CA THR A 317 2.07 -11.43 -18.41
C THR A 317 0.73 -11.46 -17.71
N ASN A 318 0.11 -10.28 -17.55
CA ASN A 318 -1.26 -10.12 -17.08
C ASN A 318 -1.56 -10.93 -15.82
N GLU A 319 -0.67 -10.85 -14.83
CA GLU A 319 -0.97 -11.40 -13.52
C GLU A 319 -2.05 -10.56 -12.86
N HIS A 320 -3.27 -11.08 -12.88
CA HIS A 320 -4.44 -10.44 -12.32
C HIS A 320 -4.57 -10.74 -10.83
N ASN A 321 -4.83 -9.71 -10.04
CA ASN A 321 -5.03 -9.81 -8.60
C ASN A 321 -6.17 -8.90 -8.19
N SER A 322 -7.00 -9.36 -7.26
CA SER A 322 -8.13 -8.59 -6.76
C SER A 322 -8.34 -8.84 -5.27
N GLY A 323 -9.09 -7.98 -4.64
CA GLY A 323 -9.49 -8.18 -3.26
C GLY A 323 -10.51 -7.17 -2.79
N ASP A 324 -11.28 -7.61 -1.81
CA ASP A 324 -12.28 -6.80 -1.13
C ASP A 324 -12.07 -6.88 0.38
N SER A 325 -12.48 -5.84 1.09
CA SER A 325 -12.49 -5.85 2.55
C SER A 325 -13.63 -5.03 3.12
N PHE A 326 -14.11 -5.47 4.28
CA PHE A 326 -15.08 -4.75 5.09
C PHE A 326 -14.52 -4.57 6.50
N SER A 327 -14.72 -3.40 7.11
CA SER A 327 -14.40 -3.19 8.51
C SER A 327 -15.47 -2.42 9.25
N GLN A 328 -15.58 -2.73 10.55
CA GLN A 328 -16.42 -2.01 11.50
C GLN A 328 -15.65 -1.79 12.80
N GLU A 329 -15.44 -0.55 13.17
CA GLU A 329 -14.97 -0.17 14.50
C GLU A 329 -16.09 0.52 15.26
N LEU A 330 -16.30 0.14 16.52
CA LEU A 330 -17.18 0.83 17.46
C LEU A 330 -16.38 1.14 18.71
N ARG A 331 -16.33 2.40 19.10
CA ARG A 331 -15.51 2.88 20.20
C ARG A 331 -16.34 3.80 21.11
N LEU A 332 -16.10 3.67 22.40
CA LEU A 332 -16.58 4.56 23.44
C LEU A 332 -15.40 5.23 24.12
N ASP A 333 -15.39 6.54 24.09
CA ASP A 333 -14.44 7.39 24.79
C ASP A 333 -15.15 8.10 25.94
N SER A 334 -14.57 8.05 27.15
CA SER A 334 -15.18 8.68 28.32
C SER A 334 -14.15 8.90 29.43
N SER A 335 -14.61 9.59 30.50
CA SER A 335 -13.80 9.84 31.69
C SER A 335 -14.55 9.38 32.94
N PHE A 336 -13.84 8.88 33.94
CA PHE A 336 -14.37 8.53 35.23
C PHE A 336 -13.84 9.49 36.31
N GLY A 337 -14.70 10.39 36.74
CA GLY A 337 -14.29 11.53 37.56
C GLY A 337 -13.27 12.41 36.79
N ASP A 338 -12.47 13.15 37.56
CA ASP A 338 -11.46 14.06 37.00
C ASP A 338 -10.09 13.36 36.79
N ASN A 339 -9.97 12.05 37.04
CA ASN A 339 -8.69 11.40 37.19
C ASN A 339 -8.44 10.23 36.21
N ILE A 340 -9.46 9.72 35.55
CA ILE A 340 -9.29 8.56 34.66
C ILE A 340 -10.00 8.82 33.35
N ASP A 341 -9.24 8.86 32.26
CA ASP A 341 -9.77 8.78 30.91
C ASP A 341 -9.69 7.34 30.42
N TYR A 342 -10.73 6.86 29.79
CA TYR A 342 -10.75 5.52 29.24
C TYR A 342 -11.37 5.46 27.87
N MET A 343 -10.92 4.49 27.10
CA MET A 343 -11.45 4.12 25.80
C MET A 343 -11.68 2.61 25.79
N VAL A 344 -12.81 2.19 25.24
CA VAL A 344 -13.09 0.78 24.96
C VAL A 344 -13.65 0.65 23.56
N GLY A 345 -13.29 -0.42 22.85
CA GLY A 345 -13.73 -0.60 21.47
C GLY A 345 -13.85 -2.06 21.06
N LEU A 346 -14.64 -2.24 20.03
CA LEU A 346 -14.80 -3.50 19.28
C LEU A 346 -14.40 -3.25 17.84
N PHE A 347 -13.79 -4.24 17.23
CA PHE A 347 -13.35 -4.18 15.85
C PHE A 347 -13.66 -5.49 15.13
N TYR A 348 -14.26 -5.37 13.95
CA TYR A 348 -14.48 -6.46 13.01
C TYR A 348 -13.78 -6.12 11.69
N TYR A 349 -13.14 -7.10 11.08
CA TYR A 349 -12.52 -6.98 9.77
C TYR A 349 -12.61 -8.30 9.04
N GLU A 350 -13.04 -8.24 7.79
CA GLU A 350 -12.94 -9.34 6.85
C GLU A 350 -12.27 -8.89 5.57
N GLN A 351 -11.52 -9.77 4.95
CA GLN A 351 -10.83 -9.52 3.69
C GLN A 351 -10.78 -10.80 2.86
N THR A 352 -11.08 -10.67 1.58
CA THR A 352 -10.75 -11.66 0.56
C THR A 352 -9.66 -11.09 -0.34
N THR A 353 -8.66 -11.90 -0.66
CA THR A 353 -7.64 -11.57 -1.66
C THR A 353 -7.52 -12.73 -2.62
N GLN A 354 -7.46 -12.45 -3.91
CA GLN A 354 -7.29 -13.44 -4.96
C GLN A 354 -6.07 -13.10 -5.79
N ARG A 355 -5.29 -14.11 -6.16
CA ARG A 355 -4.16 -14.01 -7.08
C ARG A 355 -4.32 -15.01 -8.20
N GLY A 356 -4.24 -14.50 -9.41
CA GLY A 356 -4.35 -15.30 -10.61
C GLY A 356 -5.79 -15.76 -10.91
N ASP A 357 -6.26 -15.45 -12.09
CA ASP A 357 -7.37 -16.14 -12.74
C ASP A 357 -6.89 -16.52 -14.13
N LYS A 358 -6.29 -17.72 -14.27
CA LYS A 358 -5.83 -18.29 -15.54
C LYS A 358 -4.66 -17.52 -16.20
N SER A 359 -4.03 -16.59 -15.51
CA SER A 359 -2.85 -15.89 -16.02
C SER A 359 -1.58 -16.70 -15.81
N ARG A 360 -0.65 -16.63 -16.74
CA ARG A 360 0.66 -17.25 -16.62
C ARG A 360 1.54 -16.37 -15.75
N THR A 361 1.86 -16.80 -14.54
CA THR A 361 2.67 -16.02 -13.61
C THR A 361 4.13 -15.92 -14.04
N LEU A 362 4.67 -16.99 -14.66
CA LEU A 362 6.03 -17.01 -15.15
C LEU A 362 6.09 -17.92 -16.37
N THR A 363 6.61 -17.43 -17.46
CA THR A 363 6.79 -18.17 -18.72
C THR A 363 8.27 -18.20 -19.11
N VAL A 364 8.74 -19.33 -19.61
CA VAL A 364 10.10 -19.55 -20.09
C VAL A 364 10.20 -19.08 -21.54
N GLY A 365 11.17 -18.22 -21.81
CA GLY A 365 11.48 -17.73 -23.15
C GLY A 365 12.50 -18.60 -23.90
N GLU A 366 12.78 -18.22 -25.14
CA GLU A 366 13.65 -18.99 -26.06
C GLU A 366 15.12 -19.03 -25.60
N ASP A 367 15.63 -17.96 -24.98
CA ASP A 367 17.05 -17.84 -24.59
C ASP A 367 17.37 -18.49 -23.23
N PHE A 368 16.36 -18.85 -22.45
CA PHE A 368 16.53 -19.38 -21.09
C PHE A 368 17.43 -20.61 -21.03
N ILE A 369 17.24 -21.56 -21.97
CA ILE A 369 18.00 -22.83 -22.01
C ILE A 369 19.47 -22.54 -22.31
N THR A 370 19.73 -21.65 -23.26
CA THR A 370 21.09 -21.28 -23.65
C THR A 370 21.88 -20.68 -22.51
N ILE A 371 21.26 -19.77 -21.75
CA ILE A 371 21.88 -19.11 -20.59
C ILE A 371 22.06 -20.09 -19.44
N ALA A 372 21.06 -20.90 -19.15
CA ALA A 372 21.13 -21.86 -18.05
C ALA A 372 22.17 -22.98 -18.29
N ASP A 373 22.35 -23.42 -19.53
CA ASP A 373 23.39 -24.40 -19.90
C ASP A 373 24.80 -23.80 -19.77
N GLN A 374 24.97 -22.49 -19.96
CA GLN A 374 26.25 -21.80 -19.76
C GLN A 374 26.63 -21.60 -18.28
N GLN A 375 25.70 -21.70 -17.37
CA GLN A 375 25.95 -21.45 -15.96
C GLN A 375 26.48 -22.66 -15.17
N ASP A 376 26.87 -23.77 -15.86
CA ASP A 376 27.39 -25.00 -15.23
C ASP A 376 26.55 -25.45 -14.03
N LEU A 377 25.23 -25.34 -14.14
CA LEU A 377 24.32 -25.74 -13.07
C LEU A 377 24.53 -27.25 -12.79
N PRO A 378 24.62 -27.67 -11.54
CA PRO A 378 24.94 -29.05 -11.16
C PRO A 378 23.74 -29.99 -11.36
N PHE A 379 23.23 -30.03 -12.61
CA PHE A 379 22.17 -30.96 -12.99
C PHE A 379 22.76 -32.28 -13.50
N PRO A 380 22.15 -33.43 -13.18
CA PRO A 380 22.61 -34.74 -13.62
C PRO A 380 22.33 -35.00 -15.13
N PHE A 381 21.79 -34.01 -15.86
CA PHE A 381 21.39 -34.13 -17.26
C PHE A 381 22.29 -33.30 -18.17
N PRO A 382 22.49 -33.73 -19.43
CA PRO A 382 23.44 -33.08 -20.36
C PRO A 382 23.02 -31.64 -20.73
N THR A 383 21.74 -31.29 -20.66
CA THR A 383 21.24 -29.94 -20.85
C THR A 383 19.96 -29.70 -20.03
N ILE A 384 19.72 -28.46 -19.63
CA ILE A 384 18.50 -28.08 -18.93
C ILE A 384 17.27 -28.23 -19.83
N GLY A 385 17.43 -28.19 -21.14
CA GLY A 385 16.36 -28.37 -22.11
C GLY A 385 15.64 -29.74 -22.06
N PHE A 386 16.21 -30.75 -21.38
CA PHE A 386 15.46 -31.97 -21.07
C PHE A 386 14.40 -31.79 -19.98
N ILE A 387 14.51 -30.73 -19.19
CA ILE A 387 13.67 -30.46 -18.03
C ILE A 387 12.70 -29.31 -18.28
N VAL A 388 13.13 -28.30 -19.02
CA VAL A 388 12.40 -27.07 -19.32
C VAL A 388 12.48 -26.76 -20.81
N GLN A 389 11.42 -26.26 -21.40
CA GLN A 389 11.34 -25.83 -22.80
C GLN A 389 10.79 -24.40 -22.90
N PRO A 390 11.12 -23.66 -23.97
CA PRO A 390 10.46 -22.41 -24.29
C PRO A 390 8.93 -22.57 -24.32
N GLY A 391 8.22 -21.64 -23.74
CA GLY A 391 6.78 -21.68 -23.60
C GLY A 391 6.26 -22.50 -22.41
N ASP A 392 7.12 -23.20 -21.68
CA ASP A 392 6.75 -23.78 -20.40
C ASP A 392 6.39 -22.66 -19.41
N TYR A 393 5.38 -22.88 -18.58
CA TYR A 393 4.91 -21.83 -17.67
C TYR A 393 4.47 -22.37 -16.32
N LEU A 394 4.48 -21.46 -15.36
CA LEU A 394 3.95 -21.64 -14.01
C LEU A 394 2.70 -20.76 -13.86
N GLN A 395 1.63 -21.33 -13.33
CA GLN A 395 0.38 -20.63 -13.06
C GLN A 395 0.01 -20.79 -11.60
N TYR A 396 -0.38 -19.68 -10.96
CA TYR A 396 -0.99 -19.67 -9.63
C TYR A 396 -2.46 -19.28 -9.74
N GLN A 397 -3.28 -19.88 -8.89
CA GLN A 397 -4.63 -19.44 -8.61
C GLN A 397 -4.87 -19.61 -7.11
N ASN A 398 -4.77 -18.53 -6.38
CA ASN A 398 -4.80 -18.57 -4.93
C ASN A 398 -5.90 -17.63 -4.43
N ARG A 399 -6.59 -18.06 -3.36
CA ARG A 399 -7.56 -17.26 -2.64
C ARG A 399 -7.25 -17.31 -1.15
N TRP A 400 -7.22 -16.16 -0.52
CA TRP A 400 -7.05 -16.01 0.92
C TRP A 400 -8.25 -15.28 1.50
N GLU A 401 -8.78 -15.81 2.58
CA GLU A 401 -9.81 -15.19 3.39
C GLU A 401 -9.27 -14.96 4.79
N ASN A 402 -9.51 -13.79 5.32
CA ASN A 402 -9.07 -13.39 6.65
C ASN A 402 -10.22 -12.72 7.36
N GLU A 403 -10.59 -13.23 8.55
CA GLU A 403 -11.60 -12.65 9.42
C GLU A 403 -10.97 -12.36 10.78
N THR A 404 -11.21 -11.17 11.32
CA THR A 404 -10.66 -10.75 12.62
C THR A 404 -11.77 -10.09 13.45
N ILE A 405 -11.93 -10.58 14.67
CA ILE A 405 -12.75 -9.93 15.72
C ILE A 405 -11.82 -9.50 16.83
N ALA A 406 -11.96 -8.28 17.32
CA ALA A 406 -11.15 -7.80 18.44
C ALA A 406 -11.96 -6.96 19.42
N ALA A 407 -11.53 -7.04 20.69
CA ALA A 407 -11.95 -6.12 21.74
C ALA A 407 -10.70 -5.47 22.33
N PHE A 408 -10.74 -4.15 22.51
CA PHE A 408 -9.60 -3.41 23.05
C PHE A 408 -10.04 -2.34 24.03
N GLY A 409 -9.10 -1.88 24.84
CA GLY A 409 -9.33 -0.76 25.75
C GLY A 409 -8.00 -0.20 26.25
N GLN A 410 -8.07 1.07 26.60
CA GLN A 410 -6.97 1.81 27.21
C GLN A 410 -7.54 2.71 28.31
N ALA A 411 -6.79 2.86 29.38
CA ALA A 411 -7.11 3.83 30.43
C ALA A 411 -5.86 4.65 30.77
N ILE A 412 -6.06 5.93 31.00
CA ILE A 412 -5.04 6.88 31.43
C ILE A 412 -5.44 7.36 32.81
N TRP A 413 -4.61 7.06 33.81
CA TRP A 413 -4.83 7.52 35.18
C TRP A 413 -3.94 8.72 35.48
N HIS A 414 -4.57 9.86 35.73
CA HIS A 414 -3.90 11.12 36.09
C HIS A 414 -3.60 11.15 37.60
N LEU A 415 -2.35 10.86 37.97
CA LEU A 415 -1.86 10.85 39.35
C LEU A 415 -1.33 12.25 39.74
N GLY A 416 -2.21 13.24 39.76
CA GLY A 416 -1.88 14.65 39.93
C GLY A 416 -1.40 15.30 38.62
N GLU A 417 -0.76 16.47 38.70
CA GLU A 417 -0.43 17.31 37.55
C GLU A 417 0.77 16.79 36.70
N ARG A 418 1.53 15.82 37.21
CA ARG A 418 2.82 15.43 36.59
C ARG A 418 2.94 13.95 36.21
N TRP A 419 2.04 13.12 36.70
CA TRP A 419 2.14 11.69 36.50
C TRP A 419 0.89 11.16 35.84
N HIS A 420 1.06 10.54 34.68
CA HIS A 420 0.02 9.87 33.94
C HIS A 420 0.43 8.41 33.77
N LEU A 421 -0.41 7.49 34.19
CA LEU A 421 -0.20 6.06 34.02
C LEU A 421 -1.16 5.55 32.97
N THR A 422 -0.63 5.13 31.82
CA THR A 422 -1.39 4.55 30.73
C THR A 422 -1.28 3.04 30.73
N GLY A 423 -2.41 2.35 30.64
CA GLY A 423 -2.48 0.90 30.47
C GLY A 423 -3.51 0.52 29.43
N GLY A 424 -3.15 -0.39 28.53
CA GLY A 424 -4.05 -0.84 27.48
C GLY A 424 -3.98 -2.34 27.27
N LEU A 425 -5.10 -2.91 26.79
CA LEU A 425 -5.23 -4.33 26.50
C LEU A 425 -6.03 -4.50 25.20
N ARG A 426 -5.62 -5.51 24.40
CA ARG A 426 -6.37 -5.94 23.21
C ARG A 426 -6.43 -7.45 23.16
N TRP A 427 -7.61 -7.97 22.89
CA TRP A 427 -7.83 -9.37 22.54
C TRP A 427 -8.23 -9.43 21.07
N ASN A 428 -7.65 -10.40 20.33
CA ASN A 428 -8.01 -10.68 18.95
C ASN A 428 -8.33 -12.16 18.80
N ASP A 429 -9.31 -12.45 17.96
CA ASP A 429 -9.57 -13.76 17.39
C ASP A 429 -9.47 -13.62 15.88
N GLU A 430 -8.63 -14.44 15.26
CA GLU A 430 -8.33 -14.36 13.84
C GLU A 430 -8.47 -15.71 13.18
N GLN A 431 -9.24 -15.77 12.10
CA GLN A 431 -9.41 -16.94 11.26
C GLN A 431 -8.85 -16.65 9.88
N ARG A 432 -8.06 -17.59 9.37
CA ARG A 432 -7.48 -17.50 8.02
C ARG A 432 -7.78 -18.77 7.27
N LYS A 433 -8.22 -18.62 6.02
CA LYS A 433 -8.39 -19.69 5.06
C LYS A 433 -7.57 -19.39 3.82
N ALA A 434 -7.01 -20.44 3.23
CA ALA A 434 -6.28 -20.34 1.98
C ALA A 434 -6.63 -21.50 1.08
N ASP A 435 -7.07 -21.19 -0.12
CA ASP A 435 -7.21 -22.13 -1.22
C ASP A 435 -6.07 -21.85 -2.19
N LEU A 436 -5.13 -22.79 -2.30
CA LEU A 436 -3.90 -22.61 -3.08
C LEU A 436 -3.88 -23.60 -4.24
N PHE A 437 -3.75 -23.07 -5.43
CA PHE A 437 -3.56 -23.84 -6.65
C PHE A 437 -2.27 -23.39 -7.35
N CYS A 438 -1.42 -24.35 -7.70
CA CYS A 438 -0.23 -24.11 -8.49
C CYS A 438 -0.11 -25.20 -9.56
N GLU A 439 -0.03 -24.81 -10.80
CA GLU A 439 0.14 -25.73 -11.92
C GLU A 439 1.39 -25.32 -12.72
N THR A 440 2.18 -26.33 -13.08
CA THR A 440 3.30 -26.19 -13.98
C THR A 440 2.97 -26.92 -15.28
N PHE A 441 3.01 -26.20 -16.39
CA PHE A 441 2.87 -26.79 -17.71
C PHE A 441 4.27 -26.87 -18.36
N SER A 442 4.64 -28.08 -18.80
CA SER A 442 5.92 -28.28 -19.51
C SER A 442 5.77 -29.32 -20.64
N THR A 443 6.41 -28.99 -21.75
CA THR A 443 6.54 -29.86 -22.91
C THR A 443 7.88 -30.60 -22.95
N ALA A 444 8.76 -30.39 -21.98
CA ALA A 444 10.07 -30.97 -21.92
C ALA A 444 10.04 -32.53 -21.92
N PRO A 445 11.03 -33.21 -22.56
CA PRO A 445 11.04 -34.67 -22.64
C PRO A 445 10.98 -35.40 -21.28
N LEU A 446 11.54 -34.79 -20.25
CA LEU A 446 11.55 -35.33 -18.88
C LEU A 446 10.48 -34.70 -17.97
N ALA A 447 9.60 -33.84 -18.52
CA ALA A 447 8.56 -33.19 -17.74
C ALA A 447 7.74 -34.15 -16.84
N PRO A 448 7.32 -35.36 -17.30
CA PRO A 448 6.63 -36.30 -16.42
C PRO A 448 7.51 -36.86 -15.30
N THR A 449 8.82 -36.94 -15.51
CA THR A 449 9.80 -37.43 -14.52
C THR A 449 10.15 -36.34 -13.50
N VAL A 450 10.20 -35.10 -13.97
CA VAL A 450 10.40 -33.91 -13.12
C VAL A 450 9.13 -33.60 -12.32
N ALA A 451 7.95 -33.84 -12.87
CA ALA A 451 6.70 -33.81 -12.12
C ALA A 451 6.69 -34.85 -10.95
N LEU A 452 7.43 -35.91 -11.07
CA LEU A 452 7.63 -36.89 -9.96
C LEU A 452 8.63 -36.36 -8.90
N LEU A 453 9.62 -35.56 -9.32
CA LEU A 453 10.52 -34.79 -8.44
C LEU A 453 9.85 -33.50 -7.92
N ASN A 454 8.97 -32.92 -8.70
CA ASN A 454 8.04 -31.86 -8.34
C ASN A 454 6.76 -32.44 -7.65
N SER A 455 6.90 -33.43 -6.80
CA SER A 455 5.85 -33.76 -5.84
C SER A 455 5.54 -32.56 -4.89
N PHE A 456 6.23 -31.45 -5.09
CA PHE A 456 5.90 -30.09 -4.64
C PHE A 456 5.04 -29.29 -5.65
N SER A 457 4.81 -29.77 -6.87
CA SER A 457 3.97 -29.15 -7.93
C SER A 457 2.76 -30.01 -8.31
N THR A 458 2.41 -31.04 -7.53
CA THR A 458 1.02 -31.50 -7.54
C THR A 458 0.15 -30.31 -7.18
N PRO A 459 -1.04 -30.14 -7.81
CA PRO A 459 -2.01 -29.16 -7.34
C PRO A 459 -2.11 -29.32 -5.83
N ILE A 460 -1.54 -28.38 -5.09
CA ILE A 460 -1.75 -28.31 -3.65
C ILE A 460 -3.12 -27.68 -3.52
N ASP A 461 -4.14 -28.51 -3.62
CA ASP A 461 -5.46 -28.19 -3.13
C ASP A 461 -5.39 -28.31 -1.61
N ALA A 462 -4.77 -27.32 -0.99
CA ALA A 462 -4.58 -27.28 0.45
C ALA A 462 -5.52 -26.22 1.01
N GLN A 463 -6.58 -26.67 1.62
CA GLN A 463 -7.41 -25.84 2.48
C GLN A 463 -6.71 -25.76 3.86
N LEU A 464 -6.14 -24.59 4.19
CA LEU A 464 -5.58 -24.31 5.49
C LEU A 464 -6.58 -23.47 6.28
N ASP A 465 -7.23 -24.11 7.26
CA ASP A 465 -8.04 -23.44 8.26
C ASP A 465 -7.21 -23.32 9.54
N ARG A 466 -6.99 -22.13 10.05
CA ARG A 466 -6.23 -21.86 11.28
C ARG A 466 -6.93 -20.79 12.10
N SER A 467 -7.55 -21.22 13.20
CA SER A 467 -7.97 -20.33 14.29
C SER A 467 -6.82 -20.18 15.30
N SER A 468 -6.48 -18.97 15.69
CA SER A 468 -5.50 -18.68 16.75
C SER A 468 -6.14 -17.87 17.87
#